data_c5f2ef6b13698ef69f9cbffc0cfcaf10
#
_entry.id   c5f2ef6b13698ef69f9cbffc0cfcaf10
#
_cell.length_a   1.000
_cell.length_b   1.000
_cell.length_c   1.000
_cell.angle_alpha   90.00
_cell.angle_beta   90.00
_cell.angle_gamma   90.00
#
_symmetry.space_group_name_H-M   'P 1'
#
loop_
_entity.id
_entity.type
_entity.pdbx_description
1 polymer ?
#
loop_
_entity_poly.entity_id
_entity_poly.type
_entity_poly.pdbx_seq_one_letter_code
_entity_poly.pdbx_strand_id
1 'polypeptide(L)'
;MIPGINYPWTIFQGRPNYGCDFGWNKWNSHAGVTAHLDEVRADFESMASAGYEVTRWFVFTDGRGGVDWSPGGELSGVADRFFDDMDAAVEIARSSGVRLCLVLIDFAWLDDPLRRAALESAAFIDRVLDPFLDRYGGDDAIHSYDVINEPDWRPQWPIDNLRAFVGAASNRIHLKSRALVTVGGGRVRSAKEWDDAAYGLDFIQVHSYPDLRYPDRDETVFGRTAADFGLSKPLLIGECPSDPRAHPDGHLSPAYTLADYLNLAREGGYLGAWPWSFKAVDAFGAPAL
;
A
#
# COMPACT_ATOMS: atom_id res chain seq x y z
N MET A 1 5.95 18.52 -0.03
CA MET A 1 6.41 17.12 -0.06
C MET A 1 5.89 16.45 1.21
N ILE A 2 5.36 15.23 1.11
CA ILE A 2 4.81 14.46 2.24
C ILE A 2 5.87 13.43 2.63
N PRO A 3 6.52 13.58 3.80
CA PRO A 3 7.46 12.58 4.30
C PRO A 3 6.70 11.29 4.66
N GLY A 4 6.96 10.23 3.93
CA GLY A 4 6.32 8.94 4.16
C GLY A 4 7.27 7.77 4.03
N ILE A 5 6.84 6.63 4.57
CA ILE A 5 7.61 5.39 4.59
C ILE A 5 6.67 4.19 4.43
N ASN A 6 7.15 3.12 3.81
CA ASN A 6 6.40 1.88 3.76
C ASN A 6 6.62 1.06 5.04
N TYR A 7 5.52 0.56 5.61
CA TYR A 7 5.47 -0.36 6.74
C TYR A 7 4.56 -1.53 6.34
N PRO A 8 4.99 -2.34 5.34
CA PRO A 8 4.07 -3.23 4.59
C PRO A 8 3.48 -4.32 5.46
N TRP A 9 4.30 -4.92 6.31
CA TRP A 9 3.94 -5.88 7.37
C TRP A 9 4.98 -5.81 8.47
N THR A 10 4.56 -6.20 9.66
CA THR A 10 5.44 -6.18 10.84
C THR A 10 6.34 -7.41 10.89
N ILE A 11 7.48 -7.27 11.55
CA ILE A 11 8.36 -8.38 11.89
C ILE A 11 8.23 -8.63 13.39
N PHE A 12 7.65 -9.78 13.75
CA PHE A 12 7.50 -10.19 15.12
C PHE A 12 8.41 -11.39 15.41
N GLN A 13 9.14 -11.37 16.52
CA GLN A 13 10.04 -12.46 16.92
C GLN A 13 11.03 -12.87 15.82
N GLY A 14 11.53 -11.91 15.05
CA GLY A 14 12.47 -12.12 13.94
C GLY A 14 11.87 -12.79 12.70
N ARG A 15 10.55 -12.84 12.58
CA ARG A 15 9.85 -13.36 11.40
C ARG A 15 8.87 -12.32 10.86
N PRO A 16 8.86 -12.07 9.55
CA PRO A 16 7.87 -11.20 8.93
C PRO A 16 6.48 -11.83 9.03
N ASN A 17 5.47 -11.02 9.34
CA ASN A 17 4.08 -11.46 9.42
C ASN A 17 3.40 -11.62 8.04
N TYR A 18 4.03 -11.17 6.96
CA TYR A 18 3.59 -11.30 5.57
C TYR A 18 2.13 -10.93 5.32
N GLY A 19 1.73 -9.74 5.80
CA GLY A 19 0.40 -9.22 5.52
C GLY A 19 -0.73 -9.82 6.34
N CYS A 20 -0.41 -10.42 7.48
CA CYS A 20 -1.40 -10.92 8.44
C CYS A 20 -1.42 -10.09 9.73
N ASP A 21 -1.20 -8.78 9.63
CA ASP A 21 -1.13 -7.86 10.77
C ASP A 21 -2.50 -7.54 11.39
N PHE A 22 -3.59 -7.88 10.70
CA PHE A 22 -4.94 -7.58 11.11
C PHE A 22 -5.83 -8.81 11.10
N GLY A 23 -6.42 -9.13 12.25
CA GLY A 23 -7.38 -10.22 12.43
C GLY A 23 -6.79 -11.62 12.34
N TRP A 24 -7.67 -12.60 12.40
CA TRP A 24 -7.32 -14.01 12.21
C TRP A 24 -6.87 -14.27 10.77
N ASN A 25 -6.01 -15.25 10.61
CA ASN A 25 -5.46 -15.65 9.32
C ASN A 25 -5.88 -17.08 8.92
N LYS A 26 -5.59 -17.46 7.69
CA LYS A 26 -5.95 -18.77 7.11
C LYS A 26 -5.38 -19.99 7.86
N TRP A 27 -4.41 -19.79 8.75
CA TRP A 27 -3.82 -20.86 9.57
C TRP A 27 -4.49 -20.99 10.95
N ASN A 28 -5.65 -20.36 11.13
CA ASN A 28 -6.37 -20.34 12.40
C ASN A 28 -5.54 -19.77 13.53
N SER A 29 -4.79 -18.73 13.27
CA SER A 29 -3.98 -18.04 14.26
C SER A 29 -4.17 -16.53 14.17
N HIS A 30 -3.86 -15.87 15.27
CA HIS A 30 -3.83 -14.42 15.36
C HIS A 30 -2.43 -13.98 15.75
N ALA A 31 -1.80 -13.18 14.88
CA ALA A 31 -0.49 -12.57 15.10
C ALA A 31 -0.56 -11.06 14.75
N GLY A 32 -1.73 -10.47 14.98
CA GLY A 32 -2.01 -9.09 14.61
C GLY A 32 -1.47 -8.06 15.58
N VAL A 33 -1.80 -6.81 15.31
CA VAL A 33 -1.31 -5.62 16.04
C VAL A 33 -1.54 -5.74 17.54
N THR A 34 -2.70 -6.23 17.99
CA THR A 34 -3.02 -6.36 19.41
C THR A 34 -2.16 -7.39 20.16
N ALA A 35 -1.55 -8.33 19.44
CA ALA A 35 -0.59 -9.27 20.01
C ALA A 35 0.82 -8.67 20.20
N HIS A 36 1.10 -7.53 19.57
CA HIS A 36 2.43 -6.91 19.46
C HIS A 36 2.42 -5.39 19.67
N LEU A 37 1.52 -4.90 20.53
CA LEU A 37 1.26 -3.46 20.72
C LEU A 37 2.52 -2.64 21.03
N ASP A 38 3.38 -3.13 21.91
CA ASP A 38 4.57 -2.38 22.34
C ASP A 38 5.59 -2.24 21.20
N GLU A 39 5.74 -3.28 20.36
CA GLU A 39 6.60 -3.21 19.19
C GLU A 39 6.06 -2.23 18.15
N VAL A 40 4.76 -2.30 17.83
CA VAL A 40 4.14 -1.40 16.85
C VAL A 40 4.20 0.05 17.33
N ARG A 41 3.97 0.31 18.63
CA ARG A 41 4.12 1.65 19.20
C ARG A 41 5.55 2.18 19.06
N ALA A 42 6.54 1.37 19.42
CA ALA A 42 7.95 1.75 19.29
C ALA A 42 8.34 2.04 17.83
N ASP A 43 7.81 1.27 16.87
CA ASP A 43 8.02 1.50 15.46
C ASP A 43 7.44 2.87 15.02
N PHE A 44 6.22 3.20 15.42
CA PHE A 44 5.59 4.48 15.09
C PHE A 44 6.27 5.68 15.76
N GLU A 45 6.71 5.53 17.03
CA GLU A 45 7.51 6.53 17.71
C GLU A 45 8.85 6.79 16.99
N SER A 46 9.47 5.73 16.46
CA SER A 46 10.70 5.83 15.67
C SER A 46 10.45 6.54 14.35
N MET A 47 9.37 6.21 13.63
CA MET A 47 8.97 6.91 12.40
C MET A 47 8.72 8.40 12.65
N ALA A 48 7.97 8.74 13.70
CA ALA A 48 7.69 10.13 14.09
C ALA A 48 8.99 10.88 14.43
N SER A 49 9.89 10.24 15.18
CA SER A 49 11.19 10.82 15.56
C SER A 49 12.10 11.07 14.35
N ALA A 50 11.98 10.23 13.31
CA ALA A 50 12.68 10.39 12.05
C ALA A 50 12.03 11.42 11.11
N GLY A 51 10.87 11.99 11.49
CA GLY A 51 10.17 13.03 10.75
C GLY A 51 9.22 12.51 9.67
N TYR A 52 8.84 11.24 9.70
CA TYR A 52 7.81 10.71 8.83
C TYR A 52 6.41 11.12 9.32
N GLU A 53 5.56 11.52 8.39
CA GLU A 53 4.19 11.97 8.65
C GLU A 53 3.13 10.97 8.20
N VAL A 54 3.50 10.07 7.25
CA VAL A 54 2.61 9.06 6.70
C VAL A 54 3.34 7.73 6.63
N THR A 55 2.65 6.66 7.02
CA THR A 55 3.13 5.30 6.78
C THR A 55 2.16 4.52 5.92
N ARG A 56 2.68 3.79 4.90
CA ARG A 56 1.90 2.97 3.98
C ARG A 56 1.92 1.53 4.48
N TRP A 57 0.73 1.02 4.88
CA TRP A 57 0.55 -0.26 5.56
C TRP A 57 -0.49 -1.13 4.86
N PHE A 58 -0.15 -2.39 4.60
CA PHE A 58 -1.04 -3.35 3.94
C PHE A 58 -2.06 -3.94 4.92
N VAL A 59 -3.34 -3.95 4.52
CA VAL A 59 -4.45 -4.40 5.38
C VAL A 59 -4.87 -5.83 5.06
N PHE A 60 -5.44 -6.06 3.89
CA PHE A 60 -5.94 -7.39 3.50
C PHE A 60 -4.97 -8.14 2.58
N THR A 61 -3.88 -7.54 2.23
CA THR A 61 -2.76 -7.97 1.40
C THR A 61 -3.18 -8.97 0.32
N ASP A 62 -2.95 -10.28 0.52
CA ASP A 62 -3.28 -11.36 -0.40
C ASP A 62 -4.51 -12.18 0.05
N GLY A 63 -5.29 -11.69 1.01
CA GLY A 63 -6.50 -12.33 1.53
C GLY A 63 -6.24 -13.56 2.41
N ARG A 64 -5.00 -13.74 2.90
CA ARG A 64 -4.66 -14.78 3.89
C ARG A 64 -4.97 -14.39 5.33
N GLY A 65 -5.10 -13.10 5.60
CA GLY A 65 -5.49 -12.54 6.89
C GLY A 65 -6.47 -11.41 6.71
N GLY A 66 -7.14 -11.04 7.78
CA GLY A 66 -8.07 -9.91 7.83
C GLY A 66 -9.44 -10.13 7.21
N VAL A 67 -9.62 -11.17 6.41
CA VAL A 67 -10.90 -11.52 5.77
C VAL A 67 -11.27 -12.98 6.02
N ASP A 68 -12.58 -13.24 6.11
CA ASP A 68 -13.15 -14.56 6.24
C ASP A 68 -13.78 -15.06 4.94
N TRP A 69 -13.62 -16.36 4.70
CA TRP A 69 -14.16 -17.07 3.55
C TRP A 69 -15.09 -18.18 4.01
N SER A 70 -16.26 -18.28 3.41
CA SER A 70 -17.19 -19.39 3.67
C SER A 70 -16.59 -20.73 3.24
N PRO A 71 -17.10 -21.87 3.72
CA PRO A 71 -16.69 -23.18 3.22
C PRO A 71 -16.87 -23.35 1.70
N GLY A 72 -17.76 -22.58 1.08
CA GLY A 72 -17.98 -22.55 -0.37
C GLY A 72 -17.02 -21.63 -1.12
N GLY A 73 -16.10 -20.93 -0.40
CA GLY A 73 -15.13 -20.03 -1.00
C GLY A 73 -15.66 -18.62 -1.29
N GLU A 74 -16.82 -18.27 -0.77
CA GLU A 74 -17.33 -16.90 -0.88
C GLU A 74 -16.75 -16.01 0.21
N LEU A 75 -16.42 -14.77 -0.12
CA LEU A 75 -15.99 -13.77 0.87
C LEU A 75 -17.14 -13.46 1.82
N SER A 76 -16.96 -13.74 3.12
CA SER A 76 -18.00 -13.60 4.15
C SER A 76 -17.97 -12.23 4.82
N GLY A 77 -16.78 -11.64 4.98
CA GLY A 77 -16.59 -10.38 5.67
C GLY A 77 -15.15 -10.22 6.19
N VAL A 78 -15.00 -9.36 7.19
CA VAL A 78 -13.73 -9.22 7.91
C VAL A 78 -13.55 -10.37 8.89
N ALA A 79 -12.30 -10.77 9.10
CA ALA A 79 -11.95 -11.85 10.03
C ALA A 79 -12.18 -11.44 11.48
N ASP A 80 -12.35 -12.46 12.35
CA ASP A 80 -12.38 -12.23 13.79
C ASP A 80 -11.14 -11.44 14.25
N ARG A 81 -11.32 -10.56 15.24
CA ARG A 81 -10.32 -9.63 15.79
C ARG A 81 -9.76 -8.59 14.81
N PHE A 82 -10.26 -8.53 13.57
CA PHE A 82 -9.80 -7.51 12.62
C PHE A 82 -9.98 -6.09 13.15
N PHE A 83 -11.14 -5.80 13.71
CA PHE A 83 -11.43 -4.47 14.24
C PHE A 83 -10.65 -4.16 15.53
N ASP A 84 -10.35 -5.16 16.34
CA ASP A 84 -9.48 -4.96 17.52
C ASP A 84 -8.09 -4.50 17.11
N ASP A 85 -7.51 -5.15 16.11
CA ASP A 85 -6.19 -4.79 15.58
C ASP A 85 -6.18 -3.43 14.87
N MET A 86 -7.23 -3.15 14.09
CA MET A 86 -7.34 -1.88 13.39
C MET A 86 -7.59 -0.71 14.35
N ASP A 87 -8.40 -0.89 15.39
CA ASP A 87 -8.58 0.12 16.46
C ASP A 87 -7.25 0.46 17.12
N ALA A 88 -6.46 -0.57 17.43
CA ALA A 88 -5.13 -0.39 18.00
C ALA A 88 -4.17 0.35 17.06
N ALA A 89 -4.17 -0.01 15.76
CA ALA A 89 -3.34 0.66 14.76
C ALA A 89 -3.72 2.14 14.58
N VAL A 90 -5.02 2.45 14.50
CA VAL A 90 -5.52 3.82 14.38
C VAL A 90 -5.19 4.65 15.63
N GLU A 91 -5.30 4.06 16.82
CA GLU A 91 -4.95 4.75 18.07
C GLU A 91 -3.43 5.02 18.17
N ILE A 92 -2.59 4.06 17.74
CA ILE A 92 -1.14 4.24 17.67
C ILE A 92 -0.79 5.35 16.66
N ALA A 93 -1.39 5.34 15.50
CA ALA A 93 -1.20 6.38 14.48
C ALA A 93 -1.57 7.76 15.01
N ARG A 94 -2.73 7.87 15.67
CA ARG A 94 -3.21 9.13 16.27
C ARG A 94 -2.26 9.64 17.37
N SER A 95 -1.80 8.75 18.24
CA SER A 95 -0.93 9.12 19.37
C SER A 95 0.48 9.50 18.94
N SER A 96 1.00 8.90 17.88
CA SER A 96 2.32 9.20 17.32
C SER A 96 2.33 10.40 16.37
N GLY A 97 1.17 10.77 15.81
CA GLY A 97 1.07 11.76 14.75
C GLY A 97 1.46 11.27 13.36
N VAL A 98 1.74 9.97 13.18
CA VAL A 98 2.03 9.35 11.88
C VAL A 98 0.74 8.78 11.29
N ARG A 99 0.22 9.39 10.22
CA ARG A 99 -1.04 8.97 9.59
C ARG A 99 -0.87 7.75 8.71
N LEU A 100 -1.98 7.06 8.44
CA LEU A 100 -2.02 5.81 7.71
C LEU A 100 -2.39 6.03 6.23
N CYS A 101 -1.56 5.53 5.32
CA CYS A 101 -1.93 5.20 3.95
C CYS A 101 -2.22 3.69 3.92
N LEU A 102 -3.50 3.31 3.87
CA LEU A 102 -3.92 1.92 3.99
C LEU A 102 -4.03 1.27 2.62
N VAL A 103 -3.15 0.30 2.35
CA VAL A 103 -3.22 -0.53 1.15
C VAL A 103 -4.26 -1.62 1.37
N LEU A 104 -5.39 -1.53 0.67
CA LEU A 104 -6.49 -2.45 0.90
C LEU A 104 -6.15 -3.87 0.47
N ILE A 105 -5.72 -4.05 -0.79
CA ILE A 105 -5.36 -5.35 -1.34
C ILE A 105 -4.08 -5.28 -2.18
N ASP A 106 -3.47 -6.43 -2.43
CA ASP A 106 -2.30 -6.58 -3.29
C ASP A 106 -2.67 -7.28 -4.61
N PHE A 107 -1.83 -7.15 -5.65
CA PHE A 107 -2.01 -7.84 -6.93
C PHE A 107 -2.22 -9.36 -6.77
N ALA A 108 -1.75 -9.95 -5.67
CA ALA A 108 -1.95 -11.38 -5.40
C ALA A 108 -3.42 -11.79 -5.25
N TRP A 109 -4.34 -10.84 -5.01
CA TRP A 109 -5.78 -11.12 -5.10
C TRP A 109 -6.20 -11.53 -6.51
N LEU A 110 -5.50 -11.02 -7.51
CA LEU A 110 -5.80 -11.31 -8.92
C LEU A 110 -5.33 -12.70 -9.37
N ASP A 111 -4.54 -13.40 -8.56
CA ASP A 111 -4.08 -14.76 -8.86
C ASP A 111 -5.15 -15.83 -8.56
N ASP A 112 -6.08 -15.54 -7.65
CA ASP A 112 -7.09 -16.50 -7.17
C ASP A 112 -8.46 -16.20 -7.80
N PRO A 113 -9.11 -17.17 -8.47
CA PRO A 113 -10.43 -16.97 -9.09
C PRO A 113 -11.52 -16.54 -8.11
N LEU A 114 -11.53 -17.07 -6.86
CA LEU A 114 -12.53 -16.72 -5.86
C LEU A 114 -12.35 -15.28 -5.37
N ARG A 115 -11.11 -14.85 -5.20
CA ARG A 115 -10.80 -13.46 -4.83
C ARG A 115 -11.18 -12.50 -5.95
N ARG A 116 -10.86 -12.83 -7.21
CA ARG A 116 -11.34 -12.03 -8.37
C ARG A 116 -12.85 -11.91 -8.39
N ALA A 117 -13.57 -13.03 -8.20
CA ALA A 117 -15.02 -13.02 -8.16
C ALA A 117 -15.58 -12.13 -7.04
N ALA A 118 -14.89 -12.05 -5.89
CA ALA A 118 -15.28 -11.14 -4.81
C ALA A 118 -15.14 -9.65 -5.19
N LEU A 119 -14.15 -9.30 -6.01
CA LEU A 119 -13.99 -7.95 -6.54
C LEU A 119 -15.04 -7.64 -7.62
N GLU A 120 -15.26 -8.55 -8.55
CA GLU A 120 -16.20 -8.41 -9.67
C GLU A 120 -17.67 -8.37 -9.20
N SER A 121 -18.01 -9.10 -8.14
CA SER A 121 -19.38 -9.14 -7.58
C SER A 121 -19.68 -8.03 -6.58
N ALA A 122 -18.77 -7.09 -6.37
CA ALA A 122 -18.83 -6.08 -5.31
C ALA A 122 -18.81 -6.65 -3.86
N ALA A 123 -18.63 -7.95 -3.67
CA ALA A 123 -18.64 -8.56 -2.34
C ALA A 123 -17.55 -7.98 -1.42
N PHE A 124 -16.38 -7.64 -1.97
CA PHE A 124 -15.33 -6.95 -1.21
C PHE A 124 -15.81 -5.58 -0.72
N ILE A 125 -16.45 -4.81 -1.58
CA ILE A 125 -16.97 -3.48 -1.23
C ILE A 125 -18.03 -3.59 -0.13
N ASP A 126 -19.02 -4.45 -0.33
CA ASP A 126 -20.19 -4.50 0.55
C ASP A 126 -19.91 -5.20 1.89
N ARG A 127 -19.04 -6.22 1.90
CA ARG A 127 -18.82 -7.07 3.09
C ARG A 127 -17.54 -6.72 3.86
N VAL A 128 -16.61 -6.03 3.23
CA VAL A 128 -15.30 -5.69 3.84
C VAL A 128 -15.09 -4.19 3.90
N LEU A 129 -15.12 -3.50 2.75
CA LEU A 129 -14.83 -2.08 2.69
C LEU A 129 -15.91 -1.23 3.38
N ASP A 130 -17.18 -1.55 3.19
CA ASP A 130 -18.28 -0.80 3.82
C ASP A 130 -18.26 -0.84 5.35
N PRO A 131 -18.20 -2.01 6.01
CA PRO A 131 -18.03 -2.07 7.47
C PRO A 131 -16.77 -1.36 7.96
N PHE A 132 -15.69 -1.42 7.18
CA PHE A 132 -14.46 -0.69 7.49
C PHE A 132 -14.68 0.83 7.46
N LEU A 133 -15.28 1.34 6.39
CA LEU A 133 -15.55 2.78 6.23
C LEU A 133 -16.60 3.29 7.23
N ASP A 134 -17.58 2.48 7.60
CA ASP A 134 -18.57 2.84 8.64
C ASP A 134 -17.89 3.10 9.99
N ARG A 135 -16.78 2.42 10.26
CA ARG A 135 -16.03 2.59 11.51
C ARG A 135 -14.97 3.68 11.44
N TYR A 136 -14.21 3.75 10.35
CA TYR A 136 -13.00 4.58 10.25
C TYR A 136 -13.07 5.70 9.20
N GLY A 137 -14.11 5.79 8.38
CA GLY A 137 -14.18 6.76 7.28
C GLY A 137 -14.08 8.23 7.72
N GLY A 138 -14.47 8.53 8.96
CA GLY A 138 -14.34 9.86 9.56
C GLY A 138 -13.04 10.10 10.34
N ASP A 139 -12.12 9.14 10.39
CA ASP A 139 -10.93 9.22 11.23
C ASP A 139 -9.78 9.96 10.56
N ASP A 140 -9.31 11.06 11.17
CA ASP A 140 -8.24 11.90 10.62
C ASP A 140 -6.84 11.24 10.71
N ALA A 141 -6.70 10.11 11.43
CA ALA A 141 -5.49 9.32 11.42
C ALA A 141 -5.28 8.60 10.07
N ILE A 142 -6.33 8.45 9.26
CA ILE A 142 -6.22 7.89 7.91
C ILE A 142 -5.95 9.01 6.92
N HIS A 143 -4.78 8.98 6.30
CA HIS A 143 -4.37 9.92 5.27
C HIS A 143 -4.97 9.58 3.91
N SER A 144 -4.86 8.29 3.51
CA SER A 144 -5.29 7.84 2.19
C SER A 144 -5.56 6.35 2.18
N TYR A 145 -6.32 5.93 1.17
CA TYR A 145 -6.51 4.54 0.79
C TYR A 145 -5.79 4.28 -0.54
N ASP A 146 -4.93 3.28 -0.54
CA ASP A 146 -4.36 2.69 -1.74
C ASP A 146 -5.20 1.45 -2.09
N VAL A 147 -6.05 1.58 -3.11
CA VAL A 147 -7.09 0.58 -3.39
C VAL A 147 -6.50 -0.78 -3.72
N ILE A 148 -5.41 -0.80 -4.49
CA ILE A 148 -4.70 -2.02 -4.87
C ILE A 148 -3.23 -1.73 -5.16
N ASN A 149 -2.35 -2.55 -4.56
CA ASN A 149 -0.93 -2.52 -4.83
C ASN A 149 -0.59 -3.25 -6.14
N GLU A 150 0.17 -2.59 -7.00
CA GLU A 150 0.87 -3.14 -8.18
C GLU A 150 0.04 -4.02 -9.13
N PRO A 151 -1.19 -3.63 -9.48
CA PRO A 151 -2.05 -4.47 -10.34
C PRO A 151 -1.45 -4.74 -11.71
N ASP A 152 -0.53 -3.92 -12.18
CA ASP A 152 0.17 -4.02 -13.48
C ASP A 152 0.99 -5.31 -13.62
N TRP A 153 1.28 -6.01 -12.50
CA TRP A 153 1.96 -7.31 -12.52
C TRP A 153 1.03 -8.46 -12.91
N ARG A 154 -0.27 -8.20 -13.07
CA ARG A 154 -1.29 -9.20 -13.45
C ARG A 154 -2.06 -8.81 -14.70
N PRO A 155 -1.40 -8.66 -15.84
CA PRO A 155 -2.05 -8.21 -17.09
C PRO A 155 -3.05 -9.23 -17.65
N GLN A 156 -3.08 -10.46 -17.12
CA GLN A 156 -4.04 -11.49 -17.49
C GLN A 156 -5.46 -11.23 -16.95
N TRP A 157 -5.62 -10.39 -15.93
CA TRP A 157 -6.95 -9.96 -15.52
C TRP A 157 -7.38 -8.80 -16.42
N PRO A 158 -8.63 -8.83 -16.98
CA PRO A 158 -9.08 -7.77 -17.85
C PRO A 158 -8.96 -6.41 -17.19
N ILE A 159 -8.26 -5.49 -17.83
CA ILE A 159 -8.02 -4.16 -17.29
C ILE A 159 -9.31 -3.42 -16.97
N ASP A 160 -10.38 -3.64 -17.74
CA ASP A 160 -11.68 -3.00 -17.54
C ASP A 160 -12.36 -3.48 -16.24
N ASN A 161 -12.22 -4.76 -15.87
CA ASN A 161 -12.71 -5.27 -14.59
C ASN A 161 -11.95 -4.63 -13.42
N LEU A 162 -10.65 -4.50 -13.55
CA LEU A 162 -9.80 -3.85 -12.55
C LEU A 162 -10.19 -2.37 -12.38
N ARG A 163 -10.35 -1.65 -13.48
CA ARG A 163 -10.74 -0.25 -13.50
C ARG A 163 -12.14 -0.04 -12.92
N ALA A 164 -13.08 -0.94 -13.24
CA ALA A 164 -14.43 -0.92 -12.67
C ALA A 164 -14.38 -1.11 -11.14
N PHE A 165 -13.59 -2.07 -10.64
CA PHE A 165 -13.40 -2.26 -9.21
C PHE A 165 -12.79 -1.03 -8.54
N VAL A 166 -11.70 -0.49 -9.08
CA VAL A 166 -11.03 0.71 -8.53
C VAL A 166 -12.00 1.89 -8.48
N GLY A 167 -12.73 2.17 -9.57
CA GLY A 167 -13.70 3.26 -9.61
C GLY A 167 -14.85 3.08 -8.59
N ALA A 168 -15.35 1.86 -8.44
CA ALA A 168 -16.39 1.57 -7.47
C ALA A 168 -15.90 1.72 -6.01
N ALA A 169 -14.71 1.21 -5.70
CA ALA A 169 -14.10 1.33 -4.38
C ALA A 169 -13.78 2.80 -4.04
N SER A 170 -13.18 3.54 -4.96
CA SER A 170 -12.87 4.96 -4.78
C SER A 170 -14.14 5.78 -4.53
N ASN A 171 -15.18 5.54 -5.32
CA ASN A 171 -16.46 6.22 -5.13
C ASN A 171 -17.06 5.92 -3.74
N ARG A 172 -16.98 4.65 -3.29
CA ARG A 172 -17.46 4.25 -1.96
C ARG A 172 -16.67 4.93 -0.84
N ILE A 173 -15.33 5.04 -1.01
CA ILE A 173 -14.46 5.74 -0.05
C ILE A 173 -14.85 7.22 0.03
N HIS A 174 -14.99 7.92 -1.09
CA HIS A 174 -15.35 9.34 -1.11
C HIS A 174 -16.75 9.62 -0.53
N LEU A 175 -17.68 8.66 -0.63
CA LEU A 175 -19.01 8.80 -0.01
C LEU A 175 -18.97 8.74 1.52
N LYS A 176 -18.00 8.04 2.11
CA LYS A 176 -17.94 7.74 3.54
C LYS A 176 -16.71 8.29 4.25
N SER A 177 -15.71 8.79 3.51
CA SER A 177 -14.43 9.25 4.05
C SER A 177 -14.00 10.57 3.43
N ARG A 178 -13.15 11.30 4.16
CA ARG A 178 -12.43 12.47 3.67
C ARG A 178 -10.98 12.15 3.28
N ALA A 179 -10.54 10.93 3.51
CA ALA A 179 -9.20 10.48 3.15
C ALA A 179 -9.04 10.41 1.63
N LEU A 180 -7.83 10.65 1.16
CA LEU A 180 -7.49 10.61 -0.26
C LEU A 180 -7.49 9.18 -0.80
N VAL A 181 -7.61 9.03 -2.12
CA VAL A 181 -7.61 7.72 -2.78
C VAL A 181 -6.53 7.67 -3.85
N THR A 182 -5.83 6.54 -3.91
CA THR A 182 -4.81 6.25 -4.92
C THR A 182 -4.79 4.76 -5.31
N VAL A 183 -3.96 4.43 -6.28
CA VAL A 183 -3.56 3.08 -6.67
C VAL A 183 -2.03 3.02 -6.73
N GLY A 184 -1.42 2.06 -6.07
CA GLY A 184 0.02 1.83 -6.10
C GLY A 184 0.44 1.18 -7.42
N GLY A 185 0.76 1.97 -8.45
CA GLY A 185 1.21 1.47 -9.74
C GLY A 185 2.59 0.84 -9.66
N GLY A 186 2.72 -0.44 -10.00
CA GLY A 186 3.98 -1.19 -9.98
C GLY A 186 4.96 -0.80 -11.08
N ARG A 187 4.57 0.12 -11.98
CA ARG A 187 5.40 0.54 -13.10
C ARG A 187 5.30 2.03 -13.35
N VAL A 188 6.43 2.68 -13.48
CA VAL A 188 6.51 4.12 -13.75
C VAL A 188 5.76 4.49 -15.04
N ARG A 189 5.89 3.68 -16.07
CA ARG A 189 5.23 3.89 -17.37
C ARG A 189 3.70 3.83 -17.32
N SER A 190 3.13 3.11 -16.33
CA SER A 190 1.67 2.94 -16.20
C SER A 190 0.99 4.13 -15.52
N ALA A 191 1.74 5.12 -15.04
CA ALA A 191 1.16 6.29 -14.36
C ALA A 191 0.00 6.93 -15.13
N LYS A 192 0.16 7.06 -16.47
CA LYS A 192 -0.86 7.66 -17.34
C LYS A 192 -2.14 6.83 -17.44
N GLU A 193 -2.06 5.53 -17.26
CA GLU A 193 -3.22 4.62 -17.34
C GLU A 193 -4.20 4.82 -16.19
N TRP A 194 -3.71 5.34 -15.07
CA TRP A 194 -4.52 5.63 -13.88
C TRP A 194 -5.01 7.08 -13.81
N ASP A 195 -4.58 7.94 -14.73
CA ASP A 195 -4.95 9.36 -14.76
C ASP A 195 -6.28 9.60 -15.50
N ASP A 196 -7.33 8.89 -15.09
CA ASP A 196 -8.70 9.10 -15.58
C ASP A 196 -9.62 9.53 -14.44
N ALA A 197 -10.47 10.51 -14.71
CA ALA A 197 -11.44 11.02 -13.73
C ALA A 197 -12.44 9.95 -13.27
N ALA A 198 -12.74 8.96 -14.13
CA ALA A 198 -13.68 7.89 -13.84
C ALA A 198 -13.21 6.97 -12.68
N TYR A 199 -11.90 6.95 -12.38
CA TYR A 199 -11.38 6.12 -11.29
C TYR A 199 -11.46 6.81 -9.93
N GLY A 200 -11.76 8.10 -9.87
CA GLY A 200 -11.93 8.83 -8.62
C GLY A 200 -10.66 8.92 -7.78
N LEU A 201 -9.46 8.79 -8.38
CA LEU A 201 -8.20 8.93 -7.65
C LEU A 201 -7.88 10.41 -7.39
N ASP A 202 -7.31 10.71 -6.23
CA ASP A 202 -6.89 12.06 -5.85
C ASP A 202 -5.44 12.34 -6.24
N PHE A 203 -4.61 11.32 -6.25
CA PHE A 203 -3.23 11.38 -6.73
C PHE A 203 -2.83 10.06 -7.38
N ILE A 204 -1.82 10.13 -8.24
CA ILE A 204 -1.24 8.94 -8.89
C ILE A 204 -0.01 8.51 -8.08
N GLN A 205 0.17 7.22 -7.97
CA GLN A 205 1.32 6.63 -7.30
C GLN A 205 2.06 5.69 -8.25
N VAL A 206 3.39 5.74 -8.24
CA VAL A 206 4.26 4.84 -8.98
C VAL A 206 5.31 4.27 -8.07
N HIS A 207 5.72 3.02 -8.36
CA HIS A 207 6.83 2.36 -7.71
C HIS A 207 8.02 2.36 -8.66
N SER A 208 9.18 2.81 -8.18
CA SER A 208 10.37 2.99 -8.99
C SER A 208 11.52 2.12 -8.48
N TYR A 209 11.71 1.00 -9.16
CA TYR A 209 12.78 0.03 -8.89
C TYR A 209 13.59 -0.21 -10.18
N PRO A 210 14.55 0.67 -10.51
CA PRO A 210 15.40 0.49 -11.68
C PRO A 210 16.16 -0.84 -11.62
N ASP A 211 15.79 -1.78 -12.47
CA ASP A 211 16.31 -3.15 -12.50
C ASP A 211 17.28 -3.32 -13.66
N LEU A 212 18.55 -3.64 -13.35
CA LEU A 212 19.61 -3.82 -14.34
C LEU A 212 19.37 -4.98 -15.30
N ARG A 213 18.54 -5.96 -14.91
CA ARG A 213 18.16 -7.08 -15.77
C ARG A 213 17.19 -6.68 -16.88
N TYR A 214 16.51 -5.55 -16.69
CA TYR A 214 15.44 -5.12 -17.58
C TYR A 214 15.53 -3.60 -17.88
N PRO A 215 16.67 -3.16 -18.46
CA PRO A 215 16.91 -1.72 -18.67
C PRO A 215 15.87 -1.05 -19.57
N ASP A 216 15.23 -1.83 -20.44
CA ASP A 216 14.22 -1.32 -21.39
C ASP A 216 12.80 -1.17 -20.78
N ARG A 217 12.60 -1.55 -19.51
CA ARG A 217 11.28 -1.53 -18.90
C ARG A 217 10.82 -0.16 -18.44
N ASP A 218 11.67 0.86 -18.50
CA ASP A 218 11.38 2.23 -18.06
C ASP A 218 10.75 2.27 -16.65
N GLU A 219 11.46 1.71 -15.68
CA GLU A 219 11.02 1.65 -14.29
C GLU A 219 11.74 2.72 -13.44
N THR A 220 12.15 3.82 -14.08
CA THR A 220 12.85 4.92 -13.40
C THR A 220 12.10 6.23 -13.53
N VAL A 221 12.07 6.97 -12.43
CA VAL A 221 11.60 8.35 -12.37
C VAL A 221 12.73 9.36 -12.62
N PHE A 222 13.99 8.92 -12.65
CA PHE A 222 15.13 9.79 -12.81
C PHE A 222 15.20 10.41 -14.20
N GLY A 223 15.61 11.69 -14.24
CA GLY A 223 15.62 12.49 -15.47
C GLY A 223 14.26 13.09 -15.84
N ARG A 224 13.24 12.94 -14.98
CA ARG A 224 11.90 13.47 -15.16
C ARG A 224 11.44 14.25 -13.94
N THR A 225 10.72 15.33 -14.14
CA THR A 225 9.91 15.99 -13.12
C THR A 225 8.50 15.36 -13.10
N ALA A 226 7.72 15.58 -12.06
CA ALA A 226 6.33 15.13 -12.02
C ALA A 226 5.51 15.71 -13.18
N ALA A 227 5.82 16.92 -13.61
CA ALA A 227 5.16 17.58 -14.75
C ALA A 227 5.42 16.90 -16.09
N ASP A 228 6.58 16.26 -16.26
CA ASP A 228 6.95 15.57 -17.52
C ASP A 228 6.07 14.35 -17.81
N PHE A 229 5.37 13.84 -16.81
CA PHE A 229 4.38 12.75 -16.99
C PHE A 229 3.08 13.25 -17.63
N GLY A 230 2.82 14.55 -17.62
CA GLY A 230 1.63 15.14 -18.20
C GLY A 230 0.33 14.63 -17.57
N LEU A 231 0.34 14.38 -16.27
CA LEU A 231 -0.81 13.92 -15.50
C LEU A 231 -1.70 15.09 -15.09
N SER A 232 -2.98 14.83 -14.95
CA SER A 232 -3.94 15.80 -14.40
C SER A 232 -3.89 15.87 -12.87
N LYS A 233 -3.30 14.87 -12.23
CA LYS A 233 -3.23 14.69 -10.79
C LYS A 233 -1.79 14.73 -10.28
N PRO A 234 -1.58 15.09 -9.00
CA PRO A 234 -0.25 15.01 -8.39
C PRO A 234 0.32 13.60 -8.44
N LEU A 235 1.65 13.48 -8.48
CA LEU A 235 2.37 12.21 -8.58
C LEU A 235 3.22 11.96 -7.33
N LEU A 236 3.08 10.76 -6.76
CA LEU A 236 3.86 10.25 -5.63
C LEU A 236 4.79 9.12 -6.11
N ILE A 237 6.02 9.10 -5.64
CA ILE A 237 6.87 7.91 -5.69
C ILE A 237 6.53 7.09 -4.43
N GLY A 238 5.60 6.15 -4.57
CA GLY A 238 5.02 5.40 -3.43
C GLY A 238 5.92 4.32 -2.89
N GLU A 239 6.81 3.80 -3.74
CA GLU A 239 7.88 2.90 -3.35
C GLU A 239 9.16 3.21 -4.11
N CYS A 240 10.28 3.15 -3.39
CA CYS A 240 11.63 3.17 -3.95
C CYS A 240 12.57 2.38 -3.03
N PRO A 241 13.71 1.86 -3.52
CA PRO A 241 14.66 1.17 -2.67
C PRO A 241 15.17 2.06 -1.54
N SER A 242 15.16 1.57 -0.31
CA SER A 242 15.84 2.23 0.82
C SER A 242 17.35 2.11 0.69
N ASP A 243 17.84 0.92 0.30
CA ASP A 243 19.23 0.68 -0.10
C ASP A 243 19.26 -0.32 -1.27
N PRO A 244 19.51 0.13 -2.51
CA PRO A 244 19.56 -0.75 -3.67
C PRO A 244 20.71 -1.77 -3.61
N ARG A 245 21.72 -1.56 -2.77
CA ARG A 245 22.87 -2.46 -2.60
C ARG A 245 22.55 -3.62 -1.66
N ALA A 246 21.53 -3.47 -0.80
CA ALA A 246 21.12 -4.51 0.13
C ALA A 246 20.31 -5.62 -0.55
N HIS A 247 19.94 -5.46 -1.82
CA HIS A 247 19.21 -6.49 -2.56
C HIS A 247 20.09 -7.74 -2.74
N PRO A 248 19.62 -8.93 -2.31
CA PRO A 248 20.43 -10.15 -2.29
C PRO A 248 21.03 -10.53 -3.66
N ASP A 249 20.29 -10.29 -4.74
CA ASP A 249 20.69 -10.65 -6.11
C ASP A 249 21.44 -9.51 -6.83
N GLY A 250 21.63 -8.36 -6.19
CA GLY A 250 22.34 -7.21 -6.75
C GLY A 250 21.78 -6.67 -8.07
N HIS A 251 20.50 -6.92 -8.36
CA HIS A 251 19.90 -6.53 -9.64
C HIS A 251 19.35 -5.11 -9.68
N LEU A 252 19.11 -4.48 -8.53
CA LEU A 252 18.70 -3.08 -8.51
C LEU A 252 19.88 -2.17 -8.86
N SER A 253 19.61 -1.12 -9.60
CA SER A 253 20.62 -0.15 -9.97
C SER A 253 21.20 0.56 -8.75
N PRO A 254 22.51 0.43 -8.47
CA PRO A 254 23.15 1.16 -7.38
C PRO A 254 23.37 2.64 -7.70
N ALA A 255 22.98 3.09 -8.90
CA ALA A 255 23.19 4.45 -9.36
C ALA A 255 22.34 5.48 -8.58
N TYR A 256 21.26 5.03 -7.96
CA TYR A 256 20.30 5.91 -7.28
C TYR A 256 20.11 5.48 -5.82
N THR A 257 20.51 6.35 -4.91
CA THR A 257 20.35 6.16 -3.47
C THR A 257 19.00 6.71 -2.99
N LEU A 258 18.59 6.39 -1.76
CA LEU A 258 17.43 7.01 -1.13
C LEU A 258 17.52 8.54 -1.12
N ALA A 259 18.72 9.08 -0.86
CA ALA A 259 18.94 10.54 -0.89
C ALA A 259 18.65 11.13 -2.28
N ASP A 260 18.99 10.42 -3.35
CA ASP A 260 18.69 10.86 -4.72
C ASP A 260 17.18 10.87 -4.98
N TYR A 261 16.43 9.87 -4.52
CA TYR A 261 14.97 9.86 -4.61
C TYR A 261 14.32 11.00 -3.83
N LEU A 262 14.78 11.26 -2.61
CA LEU A 262 14.26 12.36 -1.79
C LEU A 262 14.57 13.74 -2.40
N ASN A 263 15.76 13.91 -2.96
CA ASN A 263 16.13 15.14 -3.67
C ASN A 263 15.29 15.31 -4.94
N LEU A 264 15.15 14.26 -5.75
CA LEU A 264 14.31 14.28 -6.94
C LEU A 264 12.86 14.65 -6.60
N ALA A 265 12.30 14.04 -5.54
CA ALA A 265 10.93 14.33 -5.15
C ALA A 265 10.75 15.81 -4.78
N ARG A 266 11.70 16.38 -4.03
CA ARG A 266 11.67 17.78 -3.62
C ARG A 266 11.82 18.75 -4.80
N GLU A 267 12.76 18.47 -5.68
CA GLU A 267 13.13 19.38 -6.79
C GLU A 267 12.27 19.16 -8.04
N GLY A 268 11.81 17.92 -8.24
CA GLY A 268 11.02 17.51 -9.39
C GLY A 268 9.50 17.68 -9.22
N GLY A 269 9.02 18.19 -8.06
CA GLY A 269 7.60 18.48 -7.83
C GLY A 269 6.74 17.25 -7.57
N TYR A 270 7.32 16.13 -7.14
CA TYR A 270 6.57 14.98 -6.67
C TYR A 270 5.97 15.23 -5.27
N LEU A 271 4.89 14.55 -4.92
CA LEU A 271 4.30 14.63 -3.59
C LEU A 271 5.25 14.11 -2.51
N GLY A 272 6.09 13.14 -2.84
CA GLY A 272 7.07 12.53 -1.95
C GLY A 272 7.79 11.37 -2.62
N ALA A 273 8.74 10.78 -1.90
CA ALA A 273 9.35 9.48 -2.22
C ALA A 273 9.37 8.66 -0.93
N TRP A 274 8.71 7.51 -0.94
CA TRP A 274 8.52 6.67 0.23
C TRP A 274 9.38 5.41 0.14
N PRO A 275 10.41 5.26 0.99
CA PRO A 275 11.31 4.13 0.91
C PRO A 275 10.60 2.82 1.28
N TRP A 276 10.99 1.76 0.61
CA TRP A 276 10.70 0.38 0.97
C TRP A 276 11.90 -0.20 1.71
N SER A 277 11.83 -0.45 3.00
CA SER A 277 10.75 -0.23 3.91
C SER A 277 11.27 0.03 5.32
N PHE A 278 10.39 0.36 6.27
CA PHE A 278 10.81 0.60 7.65
C PHE A 278 11.38 -0.66 8.31
N LYS A 279 10.65 -1.78 8.24
CA LYS A 279 10.99 -2.99 8.99
C LYS A 279 11.03 -4.27 8.15
N ALA A 280 10.32 -4.32 7.03
CA ALA A 280 10.32 -5.49 6.18
C ALA A 280 11.68 -5.67 5.49
N VAL A 281 12.31 -6.81 5.74
CA VAL A 281 13.51 -7.24 5.06
C VAL A 281 13.11 -8.24 3.99
N ASP A 282 13.15 -7.84 2.75
CA ASP A 282 12.81 -8.68 1.60
C ASP A 282 13.77 -8.42 0.43
N ALA A 283 13.43 -8.98 -0.74
CA ALA A 283 14.25 -8.86 -1.94
C ALA A 283 14.37 -7.42 -2.49
N PHE A 284 13.57 -6.46 -2.03
CA PHE A 284 13.53 -5.10 -2.57
C PHE A 284 13.92 -4.02 -1.57
N GLY A 285 14.16 -4.39 -0.32
CA GLY A 285 14.50 -3.41 0.70
C GLY A 285 15.24 -3.94 1.90
N ALA A 286 15.89 -3.01 2.56
CA ALA A 286 16.45 -3.12 3.90
C ALA A 286 15.75 -2.09 4.79
N PRO A 287 15.88 -2.18 6.12
CA PRO A 287 15.37 -1.14 7.00
C PRO A 287 15.86 0.24 6.59
N ALA A 288 14.93 1.21 6.48
CA ALA A 288 15.22 2.59 6.08
C ALA A 288 15.62 3.48 7.28
N LEU A 289 15.56 2.92 8.51
CA LEU A 289 16.00 3.55 9.75
C LEU A 289 17.00 2.68 10.48
#